data_fff76fbaccbaa4e1c5372cdd7fce7988
#
_entry.id   fff76fbaccbaa4e1c5372cdd7fce7988
#
_cell.length_a   1.000
_cell.length_b   1.000
_cell.length_c   1.000
_cell.angle_alpha   90.00
_cell.angle_beta   90.00
_cell.angle_gamma   90.00
#
_symmetry.space_group_name_H-M   'P 1'
#
loop_
_entity.id
_entity.type
_entity.pdbx_description
1 polymer ?
#
loop_
_entity_poly.entity_id
_entity_poly.type
_entity_poly.pdbx_seq_one_letter_code
_entity_poly.pdbx_strand_id
1 'polypeptide(L)'
;MDFYKYQEMNIMRKITESNIIKNIKVFIILICIFCLIKIFACVLPSDLVNKNVQDSWIEFERAGLYPMEPLVSSTENWERDSYGQIDFFTELIMINFANTVTGNNPISDSMRNPYSSVQNAYEYNPLENLKASTMENHDIIEAPQYWWGLAALYRILFSIFTYDQILIIYKFILYLMLFCCFKKIADNLDGKIGMIFIISLLICNFFVVAYSPNLGITFIISFAGILAFFSKGMDHRDFNLIMVIMGATTAYLDWMSTPIITYQIPVCIAILYMGKNGILKNIKDYIFFLVKTALGWSLAYGGALLMKWILSAIILNENIFTIVRNRVSAGLSNDGTAQFKNGLEYSIATIKRNMSNLLPDKLDIIGSEYLIILILLVLCIFILGSFCRRSMKIELIDLTGALCVLSLAPIVWYIVFKGHTYIHFWFTYRSLIGMIMCLLLSLLIVAEGLFKERTQRGFNS
;
A
#
# COMPACT_ATOMS: atom_id res chain seq x y z
N MET A 1 -44.08 -3.94 17.16
CA MET A 1 -42.82 -3.34 16.66
C MET A 1 -43.07 -1.86 16.56
N ASP A 2 -42.45 -1.03 17.42
CA ASP A 2 -42.80 0.37 17.62
C ASP A 2 -42.63 1.20 16.32
N PHE A 3 -43.62 2.04 16.02
CA PHE A 3 -43.68 2.96 14.88
C PHE A 3 -42.40 3.84 14.79
N TYR A 4 -41.85 4.23 15.94
CA TYR A 4 -40.55 4.95 16.04
C TYR A 4 -39.39 4.12 15.54
N LYS A 5 -39.33 2.85 15.89
CA LYS A 5 -38.27 1.94 15.46
C LYS A 5 -38.30 1.67 13.94
N TYR A 6 -39.52 1.64 13.37
CA TYR A 6 -39.72 1.51 11.92
C TYR A 6 -39.31 2.79 11.18
N GLN A 7 -39.60 3.98 11.72
CA GLN A 7 -39.14 5.24 11.14
C GLN A 7 -37.62 5.40 11.20
N GLU A 8 -36.97 5.08 12.34
CA GLU A 8 -35.50 5.09 12.46
C GLU A 8 -34.85 4.12 11.48
N MET A 9 -35.37 2.91 11.33
CA MET A 9 -34.89 1.95 10.33
C MET A 9 -35.01 2.47 8.91
N ASN A 10 -36.11 3.12 8.53
CA ASN A 10 -36.28 3.67 7.21
C ASN A 10 -35.38 4.89 6.93
N ILE A 11 -35.13 5.73 7.92
CA ILE A 11 -34.18 6.85 7.82
C ILE A 11 -32.75 6.31 7.68
N MET A 12 -32.34 5.35 8.49
CA MET A 12 -31.02 4.70 8.39
C MET A 12 -30.82 4.01 7.03
N ARG A 13 -31.84 3.32 6.53
CA ARG A 13 -31.80 2.69 5.21
C ARG A 13 -31.60 3.72 4.09
N LYS A 14 -32.34 4.84 4.10
CA LYS A 14 -32.18 5.92 3.11
C LYS A 14 -30.80 6.57 3.16
N ILE A 15 -30.25 6.79 4.35
CA ILE A 15 -28.88 7.33 4.52
C ILE A 15 -27.84 6.34 3.97
N THR A 16 -27.99 5.05 4.25
CA THR A 16 -27.10 4.02 3.76
C THR A 16 -27.15 3.89 2.24
N GLU A 17 -28.35 3.89 1.65
CA GLU A 17 -28.56 3.86 0.19
C GLU A 17 -27.93 5.10 -0.47
N SER A 18 -28.10 6.29 0.11
CA SER A 18 -27.48 7.54 -0.37
C SER A 18 -25.96 7.47 -0.38
N ASN A 19 -25.33 6.90 0.67
CA ASN A 19 -23.90 6.77 0.78
C ASN A 19 -23.33 5.74 -0.22
N ILE A 20 -24.03 4.64 -0.46
CA ILE A 20 -23.62 3.64 -1.46
C ILE A 20 -23.64 4.26 -2.85
N ILE A 21 -24.70 4.98 -3.21
CA ILE A 21 -24.83 5.66 -4.51
C ILE A 21 -23.70 6.70 -4.67
N LYS A 22 -23.38 7.46 -3.62
CA LYS A 22 -22.27 8.42 -3.61
C LYS A 22 -20.93 7.73 -3.88
N ASN A 23 -20.65 6.61 -3.21
CA ASN A 23 -19.43 5.84 -3.38
C ASN A 23 -19.29 5.29 -4.81
N ILE A 24 -20.38 4.74 -5.38
CA ILE A 24 -20.39 4.24 -6.76
C ILE A 24 -20.15 5.38 -7.76
N LYS A 25 -20.81 6.53 -7.60
CA LYS A 25 -20.59 7.69 -8.48
C LYS A 25 -19.13 8.15 -8.44
N VAL A 26 -18.54 8.29 -7.25
CA VAL A 26 -17.15 8.70 -7.10
C VAL A 26 -16.21 7.65 -7.72
N PHE A 27 -16.46 6.36 -7.52
CA PHE A 27 -15.69 5.29 -8.15
C PHE A 27 -15.70 5.39 -9.68
N ILE A 28 -16.89 5.58 -10.29
CA ILE A 28 -17.03 5.74 -11.76
C ILE A 28 -16.25 6.97 -12.25
N ILE A 29 -16.37 8.10 -11.54
CA ILE A 29 -15.62 9.32 -11.87
C ILE A 29 -14.10 9.07 -11.82
N LEU A 30 -13.62 8.35 -10.82
CA LEU A 30 -12.21 7.99 -10.72
C LEU A 30 -11.74 7.13 -11.91
N ILE A 31 -12.49 6.13 -12.31
CA ILE A 31 -12.17 5.31 -13.50
C ILE A 31 -12.08 6.19 -14.75
N CYS A 32 -13.02 7.12 -14.95
CA CYS A 32 -12.96 8.08 -16.05
C CYS A 32 -11.69 8.95 -15.98
N ILE A 33 -11.34 9.47 -14.80
CA ILE A 33 -10.12 10.26 -14.58
C ILE A 33 -8.87 9.43 -14.91
N PHE A 34 -8.80 8.17 -14.47
CA PHE A 34 -7.68 7.27 -14.76
C PHE A 34 -7.50 7.04 -16.26
N CYS A 35 -8.59 6.80 -16.99
CA CYS A 35 -8.56 6.70 -18.44
C CYS A 35 -8.07 8.00 -19.09
N LEU A 36 -8.58 9.15 -18.66
CA LEU A 36 -8.19 10.46 -19.21
C LEU A 36 -6.71 10.76 -18.97
N ILE A 37 -6.18 10.47 -17.78
CA ILE A 37 -4.75 10.65 -17.47
C ILE A 37 -3.90 9.77 -18.40
N LYS A 38 -4.27 8.50 -18.59
CA LYS A 38 -3.53 7.59 -19.47
C LYS A 38 -3.58 8.03 -20.94
N ILE A 39 -4.76 8.40 -21.44
CA ILE A 39 -4.89 8.90 -22.81
C ILE A 39 -4.09 10.19 -22.99
N PHE A 40 -4.17 11.13 -22.04
CA PHE A 40 -3.38 12.36 -22.06
C PHE A 40 -1.87 12.07 -22.10
N ALA A 41 -1.40 11.15 -21.24
CA ALA A 41 -0.01 10.72 -21.27
C ALA A 41 0.41 10.18 -22.65
N CYS A 42 -0.45 9.38 -23.30
CA CYS A 42 -0.17 8.82 -24.62
C CYS A 42 -0.20 9.86 -25.77
N VAL A 43 -0.86 11.01 -25.60
CA VAL A 43 -0.87 12.10 -26.59
C VAL A 43 0.41 12.93 -26.55
N LEU A 44 1.16 12.90 -25.44
CA LEU A 44 2.39 13.70 -25.32
C LEU A 44 3.44 13.29 -26.35
N PRO A 45 4.20 14.26 -26.91
CA PRO A 45 5.24 14.01 -27.90
C PRO A 45 6.30 13.03 -27.39
N SER A 46 6.55 11.96 -28.12
CA SER A 46 7.52 10.92 -27.77
C SER A 46 8.95 11.43 -27.74
N ASP A 47 9.29 12.38 -28.63
CA ASP A 47 10.64 12.95 -28.73
C ASP A 47 11.08 13.63 -27.43
N LEU A 48 10.16 14.36 -26.77
CA LEU A 48 10.46 15.01 -25.48
C LEU A 48 10.71 13.98 -24.37
N VAL A 49 9.87 12.95 -24.31
CA VAL A 49 10.00 11.86 -23.33
C VAL A 49 11.31 11.11 -23.57
N ASN A 50 11.57 10.70 -24.82
CA ASN A 50 12.77 9.95 -25.20
C ASN A 50 14.05 10.73 -24.91
N LYS A 51 14.08 12.03 -25.20
CA LYS A 51 15.20 12.91 -24.87
C LYS A 51 15.53 12.88 -23.37
N ASN A 52 14.54 13.13 -22.51
CA ASN A 52 14.78 13.18 -21.06
C ASN A 52 15.09 11.79 -20.46
N VAL A 53 14.59 10.69 -21.05
CA VAL A 53 15.00 9.32 -20.71
C VAL A 53 16.45 9.09 -21.09
N GLN A 54 16.90 9.52 -22.28
CA GLN A 54 18.30 9.43 -22.72
C GLN A 54 19.22 10.30 -21.85
N ASP A 55 18.82 11.51 -21.55
CA ASP A 55 19.58 12.41 -20.66
C ASP A 55 19.73 11.85 -19.23
N SER A 56 18.87 10.89 -18.83
CA SER A 56 18.92 10.19 -17.53
C SER A 56 19.71 8.87 -17.56
N TRP A 57 20.36 8.53 -18.68
CA TRP A 57 20.97 7.22 -18.86
C TRP A 57 22.09 6.90 -17.86
N ILE A 58 22.90 7.90 -17.53
CA ILE A 58 24.01 7.77 -16.56
C ILE A 58 23.49 7.35 -15.18
N GLU A 59 22.33 7.89 -14.76
CA GLU A 59 21.70 7.53 -13.49
C GLU A 59 21.20 6.10 -13.50
N PHE A 60 20.61 5.65 -14.61
CA PHE A 60 20.12 4.28 -14.75
C PHE A 60 21.25 3.25 -14.71
N GLU A 61 22.36 3.50 -15.43
CA GLU A 61 23.54 2.63 -15.40
C GLU A 61 24.19 2.59 -14.01
N ARG A 62 24.32 3.74 -13.35
CA ARG A 62 24.90 3.84 -12.02
C ARG A 62 24.05 3.14 -10.96
N ALA A 63 22.73 3.21 -11.05
CA ALA A 63 21.83 2.56 -10.11
C ALA A 63 21.87 1.04 -10.25
N GLY A 64 21.97 0.50 -11.46
CA GLY A 64 21.82 -0.93 -11.71
C GLY A 64 20.39 -1.40 -11.47
N LEU A 65 20.19 -2.71 -11.27
CA LEU A 65 18.83 -3.26 -11.11
C LEU A 65 18.32 -3.25 -9.68
N TYR A 66 19.21 -3.49 -8.71
CA TYR A 66 18.89 -3.63 -7.30
C TYR A 66 19.93 -2.89 -6.45
N PRO A 67 19.95 -1.55 -6.51
CA PRO A 67 20.89 -0.78 -5.70
C PRO A 67 20.57 -0.96 -4.21
N MET A 68 21.62 -1.00 -3.40
CA MET A 68 21.50 -1.05 -1.94
C MET A 68 21.67 0.33 -1.35
N GLU A 69 20.93 0.62 -0.29
CA GLU A 69 21.16 1.82 0.48
C GLU A 69 22.59 1.86 1.05
N PRO A 70 23.30 3.00 0.98
CA PRO A 70 24.71 3.08 1.40
C PRO A 70 24.97 2.68 2.87
N LEU A 71 23.95 2.72 3.72
CA LEU A 71 24.04 2.34 5.14
C LEU A 71 24.00 0.82 5.35
N VAL A 72 23.57 0.06 4.34
CA VAL A 72 23.51 -1.41 4.39
C VAL A 72 24.62 -1.92 3.49
N SER A 73 25.70 -2.44 4.08
CA SER A 73 26.84 -2.95 3.30
C SER A 73 26.40 -4.14 2.46
N SER A 74 26.78 -4.14 1.18
CA SER A 74 26.61 -5.28 0.30
C SER A 74 27.39 -6.48 0.86
N THR A 75 26.70 -7.55 1.19
CA THR A 75 27.32 -8.84 1.46
C THR A 75 27.07 -9.77 0.27
N GLU A 76 27.84 -10.85 0.15
CA GLU A 76 27.67 -11.83 -0.93
C GLU A 76 26.32 -12.57 -0.89
N ASN A 77 25.50 -12.34 0.13
CA ASN A 77 24.26 -13.05 0.37
C ASN A 77 23.05 -12.11 0.29
N TRP A 78 22.60 -11.81 -0.95
CA TRP A 78 21.51 -10.88 -1.23
C TRP A 78 20.18 -11.22 -0.51
N GLU A 79 19.91 -12.48 -0.20
CA GLU A 79 18.71 -12.89 0.54
C GLU A 79 18.70 -12.34 1.96
N ARG A 80 19.88 -12.14 2.55
CA ARG A 80 20.04 -11.60 3.90
C ARG A 80 20.03 -10.08 3.93
N ASP A 81 20.55 -9.44 2.87
CA ASP A 81 20.74 -7.98 2.85
C ASP A 81 19.57 -7.24 2.18
N SER A 82 18.48 -7.93 1.86
CA SER A 82 17.35 -7.37 1.14
C SER A 82 16.56 -6.28 1.91
N TYR A 83 16.83 -6.09 3.20
CA TYR A 83 16.22 -5.03 4.01
C TYR A 83 16.42 -3.62 3.43
N GLY A 84 17.61 -3.31 2.92
CA GLY A 84 17.95 -2.01 2.32
C GLY A 84 17.80 -1.97 0.80
N GLN A 85 17.27 -3.00 0.18
CA GLN A 85 17.22 -3.10 -1.27
C GLN A 85 16.19 -2.14 -1.88
N ILE A 86 16.61 -1.43 -2.93
CA ILE A 86 15.80 -0.54 -3.76
C ILE A 86 15.33 -1.32 -4.98
N ASP A 87 14.05 -1.28 -5.30
CA ASP A 87 13.50 -1.94 -6.49
C ASP A 87 13.60 -1.03 -7.71
N PHE A 88 14.80 -0.91 -8.25
CA PHE A 88 15.02 -0.16 -9.48
C PHE A 88 14.67 -0.99 -10.73
N PHE A 89 14.61 -2.31 -10.59
CA PHE A 89 14.14 -3.21 -11.65
C PHE A 89 12.72 -2.84 -12.11
N THR A 90 11.80 -2.69 -11.17
CA THR A 90 10.41 -2.30 -11.48
C THR A 90 10.31 -0.86 -11.98
N GLU A 91 11.15 0.06 -11.47
CA GLU A 91 11.23 1.44 -11.98
C GLU A 91 11.58 1.46 -13.48
N LEU A 92 12.60 0.72 -13.89
CA LEU A 92 13.02 0.64 -15.30
C LEU A 92 11.91 0.09 -16.20
N ILE A 93 11.12 -0.90 -15.72
CA ILE A 93 9.95 -1.40 -16.44
C ILE A 93 8.92 -0.26 -16.64
N MET A 94 8.61 0.50 -15.60
CA MET A 94 7.65 1.61 -15.68
C MET A 94 8.12 2.74 -16.60
N ILE A 95 9.41 3.04 -16.57
CA ILE A 95 10.03 4.06 -17.46
C ILE A 95 10.02 3.57 -18.92
N ASN A 96 10.28 2.28 -19.14
CA ASN A 96 10.21 1.70 -20.48
C ASN A 96 8.80 1.85 -21.08
N PHE A 97 7.73 1.51 -20.32
CA PHE A 97 6.37 1.77 -20.77
C PHE A 97 6.12 3.24 -21.09
N ALA A 98 6.63 4.13 -20.24
CA ALA A 98 6.49 5.56 -20.45
C ALA A 98 7.16 5.99 -21.79
N ASN A 99 8.28 5.39 -22.15
CA ASN A 99 9.07 5.75 -23.33
C ASN A 99 8.59 5.07 -24.62
N THR A 100 8.06 3.84 -24.55
CA THR A 100 7.70 3.04 -25.75
C THR A 100 6.45 3.52 -26.45
N VAL A 101 5.58 4.30 -25.80
CA VAL A 101 4.34 4.83 -26.41
C VAL A 101 4.67 5.77 -27.57
N THR A 102 4.14 5.47 -28.76
CA THR A 102 4.40 6.26 -29.97
C THR A 102 3.45 7.44 -30.17
N GLY A 103 2.29 7.43 -29.54
CA GLY A 103 1.24 8.45 -29.70
C GLY A 103 0.39 8.31 -30.97
N ASN A 104 0.63 7.29 -31.79
CA ASN A 104 -0.11 7.05 -33.03
C ASN A 104 -1.58 6.68 -32.79
N ASN A 105 -1.85 5.94 -31.72
CA ASN A 105 -3.21 5.58 -31.29
C ASN A 105 -3.34 5.70 -29.76
N PRO A 106 -3.48 6.92 -29.21
CA PRO A 106 -3.44 7.16 -27.76
C PRO A 106 -4.47 6.36 -26.96
N ILE A 107 -5.65 6.10 -27.52
CA ILE A 107 -6.69 5.33 -26.83
C ILE A 107 -6.27 3.86 -26.73
N SER A 108 -5.81 3.26 -27.81
CA SER A 108 -5.31 1.88 -27.83
C SER A 108 -4.07 1.73 -26.97
N ASP A 109 -3.07 2.62 -27.13
CA ASP A 109 -1.81 2.59 -26.38
C ASP A 109 -2.04 2.71 -24.86
N SER A 110 -3.01 3.54 -24.46
CA SER A 110 -3.40 3.66 -23.04
C SER A 110 -3.92 2.36 -22.43
N MET A 111 -4.44 1.45 -23.27
CA MET A 111 -4.94 0.15 -22.84
C MET A 111 -3.94 -0.97 -23.04
N ARG A 112 -3.12 -0.93 -24.11
CA ARG A 112 -2.12 -1.96 -24.42
C ARG A 112 -0.94 -1.97 -23.45
N ASN A 113 -0.52 -0.80 -22.96
CA ASN A 113 0.74 -0.61 -22.23
C ASN A 113 1.92 -1.24 -23.00
N PRO A 114 2.35 -0.66 -24.13
CA PRO A 114 3.45 -1.18 -24.92
C PRO A 114 4.78 -1.10 -24.15
N TYR A 115 5.62 -2.13 -24.31
CA TYR A 115 6.91 -2.26 -23.67
C TYR A 115 7.94 -2.77 -24.67
N SER A 116 9.06 -2.08 -24.79
CA SER A 116 10.16 -2.49 -25.66
C SER A 116 10.96 -3.63 -25.06
N SER A 117 11.30 -4.62 -25.88
CA SER A 117 12.08 -5.78 -25.46
C SER A 117 13.10 -6.16 -26.52
N VAL A 118 14.30 -6.58 -26.09
CA VAL A 118 15.33 -7.14 -26.98
C VAL A 118 15.17 -8.65 -27.18
N GLN A 119 14.42 -9.34 -26.30
CA GLN A 119 14.32 -10.82 -26.27
C GLN A 119 12.89 -11.32 -26.13
N ASN A 120 11.90 -10.50 -26.45
CA ASN A 120 10.47 -10.81 -26.27
C ASN A 120 10.10 -11.24 -24.82
N ALA A 121 10.90 -10.78 -23.82
CA ALA A 121 10.77 -11.10 -22.40
C ALA A 121 11.10 -9.87 -21.54
N TYR A 122 10.06 -9.13 -21.12
CA TYR A 122 10.24 -7.86 -20.40
C TYR A 122 10.88 -8.00 -19.01
N GLU A 123 10.91 -9.20 -18.44
CA GLU A 123 11.45 -9.46 -17.11
C GLU A 123 12.95 -9.84 -17.12
N TYR A 124 13.57 -10.02 -18.29
CA TYR A 124 14.93 -10.56 -18.35
C TYR A 124 16.01 -9.52 -18.01
N ASN A 125 16.03 -8.38 -18.68
CA ASN A 125 16.92 -7.25 -18.38
C ASN A 125 16.22 -5.92 -18.68
N PRO A 126 15.56 -5.30 -17.69
CA PRO A 126 14.78 -4.09 -17.92
C PRO A 126 15.65 -2.88 -18.32
N LEU A 127 16.95 -2.85 -17.98
CA LEU A 127 17.85 -1.78 -18.41
C LEU A 127 18.14 -1.88 -19.92
N GLU A 128 18.45 -3.08 -20.42
CA GLU A 128 18.65 -3.31 -21.86
C GLU A 128 17.35 -3.12 -22.65
N ASN A 129 16.23 -3.56 -22.10
CA ASN A 129 14.92 -3.35 -22.69
C ASN A 129 14.56 -1.84 -22.76
N LEU A 130 14.91 -1.06 -21.73
CA LEU A 130 14.74 0.39 -21.77
C LEU A 130 15.65 1.02 -22.82
N LYS A 131 16.89 0.54 -22.97
CA LYS A 131 17.80 0.99 -24.02
C LYS A 131 17.22 0.69 -25.41
N ALA A 132 16.63 -0.48 -25.60
CA ALA A 132 15.96 -0.85 -26.85
C ALA A 132 14.82 0.10 -27.20
N SER A 133 14.09 0.65 -26.21
CA SER A 133 13.01 1.61 -26.46
C SER A 133 13.46 2.92 -27.12
N THR A 134 14.78 3.18 -27.15
CA THR A 134 15.39 4.33 -27.81
C THR A 134 15.95 4.00 -29.20
N MET A 135 15.84 2.75 -29.66
CA MET A 135 16.35 2.24 -30.95
C MET A 135 15.20 1.99 -31.92
N GLU A 136 15.50 2.00 -33.23
CA GLU A 136 14.49 1.80 -34.28
C GLU A 136 13.97 0.35 -34.36
N ASN A 137 14.82 -0.64 -34.06
CA ASN A 137 14.48 -2.07 -34.17
C ASN A 137 14.44 -2.73 -32.77
N HIS A 138 13.25 -2.91 -32.25
CA HIS A 138 13.00 -3.65 -31.02
C HIS A 138 11.64 -4.36 -31.07
N ASP A 139 11.52 -5.45 -30.33
CA ASP A 139 10.24 -6.12 -30.15
C ASP A 139 9.35 -5.31 -29.19
N ILE A 140 8.03 -5.34 -29.43
CA ILE A 140 7.06 -4.73 -28.53
C ILE A 140 6.22 -5.84 -27.88
N ILE A 141 6.22 -5.85 -26.56
CA ILE A 141 5.32 -6.67 -25.75
C ILE A 141 4.22 -5.78 -25.18
N GLU A 142 3.08 -6.37 -24.89
CA GLU A 142 1.92 -5.65 -24.36
C GLU A 142 1.49 -6.22 -23.01
N ALA A 143 1.00 -5.35 -22.14
CA ALA A 143 0.52 -5.73 -20.82
C ALA A 143 -0.85 -5.09 -20.51
N PRO A 144 -1.89 -5.43 -21.29
CA PRO A 144 -3.21 -4.80 -21.21
C PRO A 144 -3.96 -5.09 -19.91
N GLN A 145 -3.50 -6.05 -19.10
CA GLN A 145 -4.09 -6.43 -17.83
C GLN A 145 -3.79 -5.47 -16.67
N TYR A 146 -2.78 -4.60 -16.80
CA TYR A 146 -2.38 -3.66 -15.75
C TYR A 146 -2.84 -2.23 -16.04
N TRP A 147 -3.12 -1.46 -14.99
CA TRP A 147 -3.32 -0.01 -15.14
C TRP A 147 -2.02 0.71 -15.45
N TRP A 148 -0.98 0.43 -14.68
CA TRP A 148 0.30 1.12 -14.74
C TRP A 148 0.17 2.64 -14.79
N GLY A 149 -0.63 3.17 -13.87
CA GLY A 149 -0.85 4.61 -13.76
C GLY A 149 0.43 5.37 -13.45
N LEU A 150 1.37 4.76 -12.72
CA LEU A 150 2.68 5.35 -12.44
C LEU A 150 3.49 5.54 -13.74
N ALA A 151 3.43 4.59 -14.69
CA ALA A 151 4.07 4.76 -16.00
C ALA A 151 3.48 5.94 -16.80
N ALA A 152 2.17 6.15 -16.70
CA ALA A 152 1.54 7.34 -17.28
C ALA A 152 2.02 8.64 -16.63
N LEU A 153 2.17 8.65 -15.30
CA LEU A 153 2.77 9.78 -14.59
C LEU A 153 4.23 10.00 -14.98
N TYR A 154 5.03 8.94 -15.10
CA TYR A 154 6.40 9.05 -15.61
C TYR A 154 6.44 9.68 -16.99
N ARG A 155 5.57 9.27 -17.93
CA ARG A 155 5.54 9.87 -19.26
C ARG A 155 5.24 11.36 -19.21
N ILE A 156 4.29 11.79 -18.37
CA ILE A 156 3.98 13.21 -18.15
C ILE A 156 5.21 13.93 -17.56
N LEU A 157 5.87 13.35 -16.57
CA LEU A 157 7.03 13.96 -15.94
C LEU A 157 8.25 13.99 -16.84
N PHE A 158 8.55 12.90 -17.57
CA PHE A 158 9.65 12.85 -18.54
C PHE A 158 9.44 13.75 -19.77
N SER A 159 8.22 14.21 -20.03
CA SER A 159 8.04 15.25 -21.06
C SER A 159 8.64 16.61 -20.66
N ILE A 160 9.03 16.79 -19.38
CA ILE A 160 9.52 18.06 -18.83
C ILE A 160 10.86 17.87 -18.10
N PHE A 161 11.05 16.78 -17.37
CA PHE A 161 12.11 16.55 -16.38
C PHE A 161 12.94 15.30 -16.68
N THR A 162 14.20 15.30 -16.28
CA THR A 162 15.05 14.09 -16.18
C THR A 162 14.70 13.29 -14.92
N TYR A 163 15.19 12.04 -14.82
CA TYR A 163 14.91 11.15 -13.69
C TYR A 163 15.38 11.73 -12.35
N ASP A 164 16.55 12.33 -12.28
CA ASP A 164 17.06 13.00 -11.07
C ASP A 164 16.12 14.10 -10.59
N GLN A 165 15.64 14.93 -11.51
CA GLN A 165 14.69 15.99 -11.18
C GLN A 165 13.36 15.42 -10.68
N ILE A 166 12.87 14.35 -11.31
CA ILE A 166 11.69 13.62 -10.87
C ILE A 166 11.88 13.08 -9.45
N LEU A 167 13.04 12.46 -9.14
CA LEU A 167 13.36 11.97 -7.81
C LEU A 167 13.42 13.09 -6.76
N ILE A 168 13.96 14.25 -7.09
CA ILE A 168 14.01 15.40 -6.17
C ILE A 168 12.59 15.87 -5.84
N ILE A 169 11.74 16.05 -6.85
CA ILE A 169 10.34 16.46 -6.69
C ILE A 169 9.59 15.41 -5.84
N TYR A 170 9.76 14.14 -6.16
CA TYR A 170 9.14 13.04 -5.44
C TYR A 170 9.55 13.01 -3.96
N LYS A 171 10.86 13.09 -3.66
CA LYS A 171 11.38 13.13 -2.27
C LYS A 171 10.80 14.30 -1.50
N PHE A 172 10.75 15.47 -2.11
CA PHE A 172 10.17 16.66 -1.49
C PHE A 172 8.70 16.43 -1.12
N ILE A 173 7.89 15.92 -2.06
CA ILE A 173 6.47 15.63 -1.81
C ILE A 173 6.32 14.57 -0.70
N LEU A 174 7.08 13.48 -0.76
CA LEU A 174 7.01 12.38 0.21
C LEU A 174 7.29 12.88 1.64
N TYR A 175 8.40 13.61 1.84
CA TYR A 175 8.77 14.10 3.17
C TYR A 175 7.87 15.24 3.66
N LEU A 176 7.42 16.12 2.77
CA LEU A 176 6.43 17.14 3.12
C LEU A 176 5.12 16.50 3.62
N MET A 177 4.61 15.50 2.90
CA MET A 177 3.40 14.78 3.31
C MET A 177 3.60 14.03 4.62
N LEU A 178 4.76 13.38 4.82
CA LEU A 178 5.12 12.73 6.08
C LEU A 178 5.08 13.73 7.25
N PHE A 179 5.73 14.89 7.10
CA PHE A 179 5.73 15.96 8.11
C PHE A 179 4.31 16.46 8.41
N CYS A 180 3.50 16.70 7.37
CA CYS A 180 2.12 17.13 7.53
C CYS A 180 1.28 16.07 8.25
N CYS A 181 1.47 14.78 7.96
CA CYS A 181 0.79 13.67 8.64
C CYS A 181 1.19 13.61 10.12
N PHE A 182 2.50 13.66 10.41
CA PHE A 182 2.99 13.69 11.79
C PHE A 182 2.35 14.83 12.57
N LYS A 183 2.39 16.06 12.01
CA LYS A 183 1.79 17.24 12.64
C LYS A 183 0.28 17.05 12.87
N LYS A 184 -0.47 16.58 11.88
CA LYS A 184 -1.91 16.34 12.02
C LYS A 184 -2.25 15.28 13.07
N ILE A 185 -1.47 14.19 13.13
CA ILE A 185 -1.62 13.15 14.15
C ILE A 185 -1.31 13.73 15.54
N ALA A 186 -0.21 14.45 15.70
CA ALA A 186 0.17 15.03 16.97
C ALA A 186 -0.86 16.06 17.47
N ASP A 187 -1.34 16.95 16.60
CA ASP A 187 -2.30 18.01 16.94
C ASP A 187 -3.70 17.45 17.31
N ASN A 188 -4.16 16.38 16.65
CA ASN A 188 -5.52 15.86 16.83
C ASN A 188 -5.61 14.67 17.81
N LEU A 189 -4.53 13.91 17.93
CA LEU A 189 -4.47 12.74 18.82
C LEU A 189 -3.52 12.99 19.98
N ASP A 190 -2.24 12.73 19.80
CA ASP A 190 -1.16 12.92 20.78
C ASP A 190 0.20 12.85 20.10
N GLY A 191 1.21 13.59 20.62
CA GLY A 191 2.58 13.53 20.12
C GLY A 191 3.23 12.15 20.20
N LYS A 192 2.88 11.33 21.23
CA LYS A 192 3.39 9.96 21.36
C LYS A 192 2.85 9.06 20.24
N ILE A 193 1.59 9.24 19.85
CA ILE A 193 0.99 8.51 18.70
C ILE A 193 1.71 8.90 17.42
N GLY A 194 2.00 10.19 17.23
CA GLY A 194 2.81 10.67 16.12
C GLY A 194 4.21 10.05 16.12
N MET A 195 4.86 9.93 17.27
CA MET A 195 6.18 9.27 17.39
C MET A 195 6.11 7.78 17.06
N ILE A 196 5.09 7.06 17.51
CA ILE A 196 4.89 5.64 17.16
C ILE A 196 4.70 5.47 15.66
N PHE A 197 3.93 6.37 15.01
CA PHE A 197 3.80 6.38 13.56
C PHE A 197 5.17 6.48 12.87
N ILE A 198 6.03 7.42 13.29
CA ILE A 198 7.39 7.55 12.73
C ILE A 198 8.25 6.33 13.04
N ILE A 199 8.25 5.83 14.27
CA ILE A 199 9.04 4.63 14.66
C ILE A 199 8.63 3.43 13.82
N SER A 200 7.33 3.23 13.56
CA SER A 200 6.85 2.12 12.73
C SER A 200 7.36 2.20 11.29
N LEU A 201 7.43 3.41 10.72
CA LEU A 201 8.03 3.64 9.41
C LEU A 201 9.53 3.33 9.41
N LEU A 202 10.26 3.74 10.46
CA LEU A 202 11.71 3.51 10.59
C LEU A 202 12.05 2.03 10.72
N ILE A 203 11.29 1.26 11.50
CA ILE A 203 11.48 -0.20 11.65
C ILE A 203 11.39 -0.93 10.30
N CYS A 204 10.54 -0.47 9.38
CA CYS A 204 10.40 -1.06 8.06
C CYS A 204 11.25 -0.36 6.98
N ASN A 205 12.30 0.34 7.37
CA ASN A 205 13.23 1.03 6.47
C ASN A 205 12.52 1.93 5.44
N PHE A 206 11.73 2.86 5.93
CA PHE A 206 11.02 3.84 5.08
C PHE A 206 11.97 4.69 4.22
N PHE A 207 13.22 4.90 4.64
CA PHE A 207 14.17 5.74 3.89
C PHE A 207 14.46 5.21 2.48
N VAL A 208 14.46 3.89 2.29
CA VAL A 208 14.64 3.26 0.96
C VAL A 208 13.54 3.70 -0.01
N VAL A 209 12.33 3.92 0.50
CA VAL A 209 11.17 4.33 -0.29
C VAL A 209 11.40 5.68 -0.98
N ALA A 210 12.22 6.55 -0.41
CA ALA A 210 12.55 7.85 -1.00
C ALA A 210 13.40 7.76 -2.28
N TYR A 211 13.96 6.59 -2.58
CA TYR A 211 14.78 6.35 -3.77
C TYR A 211 14.04 5.58 -4.88
N SER A 212 12.80 5.14 -4.63
CA SER A 212 11.97 4.43 -5.59
C SER A 212 10.52 4.92 -5.51
N PRO A 213 10.07 5.77 -6.43
CA PRO A 213 8.67 6.19 -6.52
C PRO A 213 7.70 5.01 -6.62
N ASN A 214 8.08 3.91 -7.27
CA ASN A 214 7.28 2.69 -7.32
C ASN A 214 7.00 2.10 -5.92
N LEU A 215 8.01 2.05 -5.05
CA LEU A 215 7.82 1.62 -3.65
C LEU A 215 7.08 2.66 -2.81
N GLY A 216 7.21 3.94 -3.17
CA GLY A 216 6.72 5.05 -2.37
C GLY A 216 5.31 5.50 -2.66
N ILE A 217 4.74 5.11 -3.79
CA ILE A 217 3.41 5.59 -4.20
C ILE A 217 2.31 5.18 -3.20
N THR A 218 2.40 4.00 -2.61
CA THR A 218 1.45 3.53 -1.58
C THR A 218 1.54 4.33 -0.29
N PHE A 219 2.73 4.84 0.06
CA PHE A 219 2.91 5.77 1.19
C PHE A 219 2.29 7.13 0.90
N ILE A 220 2.49 7.68 -0.31
CA ILE A 220 1.85 8.94 -0.72
C ILE A 220 0.32 8.81 -0.64
N ILE A 221 -0.25 7.70 -1.15
CA ILE A 221 -1.69 7.44 -1.05
C ILE A 221 -2.12 7.35 0.42
N SER A 222 -1.38 6.61 1.27
CA SER A 222 -1.68 6.48 2.70
C SER A 222 -1.66 7.83 3.41
N PHE A 223 -0.64 8.65 3.14
CA PHE A 223 -0.51 9.99 3.72
C PHE A 223 -1.63 10.91 3.23
N ALA A 224 -1.99 10.85 1.94
CA ALA A 224 -3.13 11.59 1.42
C ALA A 224 -4.44 11.20 2.11
N GLY A 225 -4.64 9.92 2.42
CA GLY A 225 -5.79 9.42 3.18
C GLY A 225 -5.86 9.98 4.59
N ILE A 226 -4.72 10.03 5.32
CA ILE A 226 -4.64 10.65 6.66
C ILE A 226 -4.95 12.15 6.58
N LEU A 227 -4.34 12.86 5.63
CA LEU A 227 -4.56 14.31 5.46
C LEU A 227 -5.99 14.62 5.08
N ALA A 228 -6.61 13.82 4.21
CA ALA A 228 -8.02 13.93 3.84
C ALA A 228 -8.93 13.70 5.07
N PHE A 229 -8.63 12.71 5.91
CA PHE A 229 -9.38 12.43 7.14
C PHE A 229 -9.38 13.63 8.12
N PHE A 230 -8.25 14.32 8.25
CA PHE A 230 -8.13 15.49 9.11
C PHE A 230 -8.44 16.83 8.39
N SER A 231 -8.97 16.81 7.18
CA SER A 231 -9.35 18.02 6.46
C SER A 231 -10.58 18.70 7.09
N LYS A 232 -10.66 20.02 6.98
CA LYS A 232 -11.81 20.79 7.47
C LYS A 232 -13.08 20.41 6.68
N GLY A 233 -14.18 20.20 7.39
CA GLY A 233 -15.48 19.89 6.78
C GLY A 233 -15.69 18.43 6.42
N MET A 234 -14.72 17.54 6.67
CA MET A 234 -14.92 16.11 6.51
C MET A 234 -15.87 15.58 7.61
N ASP A 235 -16.99 15.00 7.21
CA ASP A 235 -17.76 14.15 8.14
C ASP A 235 -17.04 12.80 8.29
N HIS A 236 -16.59 12.49 9.50
CA HIS A 236 -15.91 11.23 9.80
C HIS A 236 -16.78 9.99 9.46
N ARG A 237 -18.12 10.15 9.33
CA ARG A 237 -19.02 9.10 8.84
C ARG A 237 -18.77 8.75 7.37
N ASP A 238 -18.23 9.69 6.60
CA ASP A 238 -17.87 9.52 5.19
C ASP A 238 -16.48 8.89 4.97
N PHE A 239 -15.78 8.44 6.02
CA PHE A 239 -14.46 7.84 5.91
C PHE A 239 -14.42 6.65 4.92
N ASN A 240 -15.54 5.92 4.77
CA ASN A 240 -15.64 4.87 3.75
C ASN A 240 -15.46 5.39 2.32
N LEU A 241 -15.82 6.64 2.04
CA LEU A 241 -15.56 7.25 0.74
C LEU A 241 -14.06 7.44 0.50
N ILE A 242 -13.31 7.86 1.54
CA ILE A 242 -11.85 7.93 1.48
C ILE A 242 -11.29 6.55 1.12
N MET A 243 -11.78 5.48 1.76
CA MET A 243 -11.34 4.10 1.48
C MET A 243 -11.64 3.66 0.05
N VAL A 244 -12.80 4.03 -0.50
CA VAL A 244 -13.12 3.78 -1.92
C VAL A 244 -12.14 4.51 -2.85
N ILE A 245 -11.86 5.78 -2.58
CA ILE A 245 -10.89 6.56 -3.37
C ILE A 245 -9.50 5.93 -3.27
N MET A 246 -9.04 5.59 -2.07
CA MET A 246 -7.73 5.00 -1.85
C MET A 246 -7.61 3.63 -2.51
N GLY A 247 -8.60 2.75 -2.38
CA GLY A 247 -8.58 1.42 -3.01
C GLY A 247 -8.46 1.52 -4.53
N ALA A 248 -9.29 2.35 -5.17
CA ALA A 248 -9.24 2.55 -6.62
C ALA A 248 -7.92 3.18 -7.07
N THR A 249 -7.42 4.21 -6.35
CA THR A 249 -6.16 4.88 -6.68
C THR A 249 -4.96 3.95 -6.48
N THR A 250 -4.99 3.09 -5.45
CA THR A 250 -3.95 2.07 -5.23
C THR A 250 -3.90 1.09 -6.41
N ALA A 251 -5.05 0.56 -6.85
CA ALA A 251 -5.10 -0.33 -8.01
C ALA A 251 -4.61 0.34 -9.30
N TYR A 252 -4.77 1.65 -9.43
CA TYR A 252 -4.32 2.42 -10.59
C TYR A 252 -2.82 2.68 -10.58
N LEU A 253 -2.24 3.07 -9.44
CA LEU A 253 -0.86 3.55 -9.34
C LEU A 253 0.14 2.49 -8.91
N ASP A 254 -0.26 1.57 -8.01
CA ASP A 254 0.63 0.58 -7.42
C ASP A 254 0.65 -0.72 -8.22
N TRP A 255 1.82 -1.28 -8.41
CA TRP A 255 2.00 -2.60 -9.03
C TRP A 255 2.23 -3.67 -7.97
N MET A 256 1.30 -3.77 -7.01
CA MET A 256 1.30 -4.76 -5.93
C MET A 256 2.53 -4.68 -5.00
N SER A 257 3.16 -3.50 -4.86
CA SER A 257 4.32 -3.35 -3.96
C SER A 257 3.92 -3.53 -2.49
N THR A 258 3.09 -2.64 -1.97
CA THR A 258 2.59 -2.69 -0.58
C THR A 258 1.16 -2.16 -0.47
N PRO A 259 0.19 -2.64 -1.27
CA PRO A 259 -1.14 -2.01 -1.36
C PRO A 259 -1.90 -1.96 -0.04
N ILE A 260 -1.71 -2.94 0.85
CA ILE A 260 -2.44 -3.06 2.12
C ILE A 260 -2.17 -1.89 3.08
N ILE A 261 -1.00 -1.20 2.97
CA ILE A 261 -0.72 -0.05 3.84
C ILE A 261 -1.65 1.13 3.56
N THR A 262 -2.19 1.25 2.33
CA THR A 262 -3.14 2.29 1.97
C THR A 262 -4.50 2.11 2.64
N TYR A 263 -4.82 0.91 3.09
CA TYR A 263 -5.95 0.61 3.97
C TYR A 263 -5.56 0.77 5.44
N GLN A 264 -4.52 0.06 5.87
CA GLN A 264 -4.25 -0.20 7.27
C GLN A 264 -3.83 1.05 8.05
N ILE A 265 -2.91 1.86 7.50
CA ILE A 265 -2.37 3.04 8.20
C ILE A 265 -3.46 4.11 8.42
N PRO A 266 -4.24 4.55 7.43
CA PRO A 266 -5.29 5.54 7.65
C PRO A 266 -6.42 5.03 8.55
N VAL A 267 -6.79 3.74 8.43
CA VAL A 267 -7.81 3.14 9.30
C VAL A 267 -7.34 3.10 10.75
N CYS A 268 -6.07 2.78 11.02
CA CYS A 268 -5.48 2.81 12.35
C CYS A 268 -5.62 4.21 12.99
N ILE A 269 -5.26 5.27 12.26
CA ILE A 269 -5.40 6.65 12.73
C ILE A 269 -6.88 7.02 12.94
N ALA A 270 -7.76 6.60 12.04
CA ALA A 270 -9.19 6.90 12.13
C ALA A 270 -9.83 6.26 13.37
N ILE A 271 -9.56 4.98 13.69
CA ILE A 271 -10.13 4.32 14.86
C ILE A 271 -9.63 4.93 16.17
N LEU A 272 -8.36 5.36 16.23
CA LEU A 272 -7.83 6.08 17.40
C LEU A 272 -8.57 7.41 17.61
N TYR A 273 -8.72 8.18 16.54
CA TYR A 273 -9.41 9.47 16.61
C TYR A 273 -10.89 9.31 16.97
N MET A 274 -11.59 8.38 16.31
CA MET A 274 -13.01 8.13 16.55
C MET A 274 -13.27 7.55 17.95
N GLY A 275 -12.38 6.67 18.45
CA GLY A 275 -12.44 6.16 19.80
C GLY A 275 -12.22 7.26 20.84
N LYS A 276 -11.16 8.09 20.66
CA LYS A 276 -10.87 9.24 21.55
C LYS A 276 -12.06 10.22 21.65
N ASN A 277 -12.79 10.43 20.56
CA ASN A 277 -13.92 11.36 20.48
C ASN A 277 -15.28 10.69 20.79
N GLY A 278 -15.30 9.42 21.22
CA GLY A 278 -16.52 8.71 21.60
C GLY A 278 -17.49 8.43 20.44
N ILE A 279 -17.00 8.44 19.21
CA ILE A 279 -17.78 8.09 17.99
C ILE A 279 -17.93 6.58 17.91
N LEU A 280 -16.84 5.83 18.15
CA LEU A 280 -16.83 4.38 18.32
C LEU A 280 -16.78 4.09 19.82
N LYS A 281 -17.79 3.40 20.35
CA LYS A 281 -18.00 3.26 21.81
C LYS A 281 -17.75 1.86 22.34
N ASN A 282 -17.90 0.85 21.51
CA ASN A 282 -17.84 -0.55 21.91
C ASN A 282 -17.24 -1.40 20.77
N ILE A 283 -16.84 -2.63 21.09
CA ILE A 283 -16.20 -3.54 20.13
C ILE A 283 -17.03 -3.77 18.86
N LYS A 284 -18.37 -3.75 18.95
CA LYS A 284 -19.24 -3.93 17.78
C LYS A 284 -19.12 -2.76 16.81
N ASP A 285 -19.03 -1.51 17.32
CA ASP A 285 -18.84 -0.32 16.50
C ASP A 285 -17.50 -0.38 15.78
N TYR A 286 -16.42 -0.78 16.48
CA TYR A 286 -15.09 -0.95 15.91
C TYR A 286 -15.06 -2.03 14.83
N ILE A 287 -15.60 -3.22 15.09
CA ILE A 287 -15.63 -4.31 14.11
C ILE A 287 -16.46 -3.94 12.89
N PHE A 288 -17.63 -3.32 13.09
CA PHE A 288 -18.46 -2.84 11.98
C PHE A 288 -17.72 -1.81 11.13
N PHE A 289 -17.02 -0.86 11.77
CA PHE A 289 -16.20 0.13 11.08
C PHE A 289 -15.07 -0.53 10.28
N LEU A 290 -14.32 -1.46 10.87
CA LEU A 290 -13.24 -2.20 10.19
C LEU A 290 -13.76 -2.98 8.99
N VAL A 291 -14.85 -3.71 9.14
CA VAL A 291 -15.45 -4.49 8.02
C VAL A 291 -15.94 -3.57 6.93
N LYS A 292 -16.67 -2.49 7.27
CA LYS A 292 -17.19 -1.52 6.28
C LYS A 292 -16.06 -0.87 5.48
N THR A 293 -15.00 -0.45 6.15
CA THR A 293 -13.85 0.20 5.49
C THR A 293 -13.02 -0.78 4.67
N ALA A 294 -12.84 -2.01 5.15
CA ALA A 294 -12.17 -3.07 4.40
C ALA A 294 -12.94 -3.42 3.12
N LEU A 295 -14.27 -3.56 3.21
CA LEU A 295 -15.11 -3.79 2.03
C LEU A 295 -15.06 -2.61 1.06
N GLY A 296 -15.11 -1.36 1.56
CA GLY A 296 -15.01 -0.17 0.71
C GLY A 296 -13.71 -0.13 -0.07
N TRP A 297 -12.58 -0.36 0.60
CA TRP A 297 -11.26 -0.39 0.00
C TRP A 297 -11.10 -1.57 -0.98
N SER A 298 -11.42 -2.79 -0.54
CA SER A 298 -11.21 -4.00 -1.34
C SER A 298 -12.08 -4.07 -2.58
N LEU A 299 -13.35 -3.66 -2.48
CA LEU A 299 -14.27 -3.60 -3.63
C LEU A 299 -13.83 -2.54 -4.65
N ALA A 300 -13.33 -1.40 -4.17
CA ALA A 300 -12.81 -0.37 -5.06
C ALA A 300 -11.49 -0.78 -5.72
N TYR A 301 -10.57 -1.42 -4.97
CA TYR A 301 -9.31 -1.96 -5.49
C TYR A 301 -9.57 -3.03 -6.57
N GLY A 302 -10.32 -4.08 -6.23
CA GLY A 302 -10.66 -5.16 -7.17
C GLY A 302 -11.54 -4.68 -8.31
N GLY A 303 -12.50 -3.78 -8.03
CA GLY A 303 -13.35 -3.16 -9.04
C GLY A 303 -12.56 -2.35 -10.06
N ALA A 304 -11.54 -1.58 -9.64
CA ALA A 304 -10.70 -0.83 -10.56
C ALA A 304 -9.88 -1.76 -11.46
N LEU A 305 -9.34 -2.87 -10.95
CA LEU A 305 -8.69 -3.88 -11.78
C LEU A 305 -9.66 -4.51 -12.78
N LEU A 306 -10.86 -4.89 -12.34
CA LEU A 306 -11.90 -5.44 -13.21
C LEU A 306 -12.30 -4.46 -14.31
N MET A 307 -12.47 -3.18 -13.98
CA MET A 307 -12.79 -2.13 -14.97
C MET A 307 -11.67 -1.97 -16.00
N LYS A 308 -10.40 -2.07 -15.60
CA LYS A 308 -9.28 -2.08 -16.55
C LYS A 308 -9.41 -3.24 -17.54
N TRP A 309 -9.69 -4.45 -17.07
CA TRP A 309 -9.82 -5.63 -17.93
C TRP A 309 -10.98 -5.51 -18.91
N ILE A 310 -12.14 -5.03 -18.43
CA ILE A 310 -13.33 -4.79 -19.27
C ILE A 310 -13.02 -3.73 -20.34
N LEU A 311 -12.45 -2.59 -19.95
CA LEU A 311 -12.13 -1.49 -20.87
C LEU A 311 -11.09 -1.92 -21.90
N SER A 312 -10.04 -2.63 -21.46
CA SER A 312 -9.04 -3.18 -22.39
C SER A 312 -9.66 -4.17 -23.37
N ALA A 313 -10.52 -5.10 -22.92
CA ALA A 313 -11.18 -6.06 -23.80
C ALA A 313 -12.06 -5.37 -24.85
N ILE A 314 -12.81 -4.34 -24.45
CA ILE A 314 -13.70 -3.60 -25.37
C ILE A 314 -12.89 -2.76 -26.37
N ILE A 315 -11.90 -1.99 -25.90
CA ILE A 315 -11.15 -1.04 -26.73
C ILE A 315 -10.21 -1.77 -27.69
N LEU A 316 -9.56 -2.85 -27.22
CA LEU A 316 -8.62 -3.62 -28.02
C LEU A 316 -9.29 -4.71 -28.86
N ASN A 317 -10.55 -5.03 -28.56
CA ASN A 317 -11.28 -6.18 -29.16
C ASN A 317 -10.53 -7.51 -28.97
N GLU A 318 -9.96 -7.73 -27.76
CA GLU A 318 -9.13 -8.89 -27.42
C GLU A 318 -9.65 -9.60 -26.15
N ASN A 319 -9.33 -10.89 -26.00
CA ASN A 319 -9.72 -11.65 -24.80
C ASN A 319 -8.69 -11.44 -23.67
N ILE A 320 -8.78 -10.31 -23.00
CA ILE A 320 -7.90 -9.95 -21.88
C ILE A 320 -8.08 -10.90 -20.69
N PHE A 321 -9.27 -11.48 -20.50
CA PHE A 321 -9.54 -12.37 -19.36
C PHE A 321 -8.72 -13.67 -19.39
N THR A 322 -8.32 -14.14 -20.57
CA THR A 322 -7.39 -15.27 -20.68
C THR A 322 -5.99 -14.89 -20.17
N ILE A 323 -5.49 -13.71 -20.52
CA ILE A 323 -4.20 -13.21 -20.04
C ILE A 323 -4.24 -13.07 -18.51
N VAL A 324 -5.30 -12.44 -17.98
CA VAL A 324 -5.52 -12.28 -16.54
C VAL A 324 -5.56 -13.61 -15.83
N ARG A 325 -6.34 -14.57 -16.33
CA ARG A 325 -6.44 -15.91 -15.72
C ARG A 325 -5.07 -16.58 -15.59
N ASN A 326 -4.25 -16.52 -16.63
CA ASN A 326 -2.92 -17.12 -16.62
C ASN A 326 -2.00 -16.44 -15.60
N ARG A 327 -2.04 -15.11 -15.50
CA ARG A 327 -1.24 -14.34 -14.52
C ARG A 327 -1.73 -14.55 -13.08
N VAL A 328 -3.03 -14.55 -12.85
CA VAL A 328 -3.60 -14.81 -11.53
C VAL A 328 -3.32 -16.23 -11.08
N SER A 329 -3.47 -17.23 -11.96
CA SER A 329 -3.12 -18.62 -11.61
C SER A 329 -1.64 -18.75 -11.28
N ALA A 330 -0.73 -18.15 -12.03
CA ALA A 330 0.71 -18.13 -11.70
C ALA A 330 1.00 -17.44 -10.35
N GLY A 331 0.31 -16.34 -10.02
CA GLY A 331 0.48 -15.62 -8.74
C GLY A 331 -0.16 -16.31 -7.53
N LEU A 332 -1.18 -17.15 -7.74
CA LEU A 332 -1.86 -17.89 -6.68
C LEU A 332 -1.42 -19.35 -6.59
N SER A 333 -0.89 -19.91 -7.66
CA SER A 333 -0.48 -21.31 -7.73
C SER A 333 0.88 -21.53 -7.07
N ASN A 334 1.13 -22.80 -6.73
CA ASN A 334 2.41 -23.25 -6.21
C ASN A 334 3.46 -23.47 -7.33
N ASP A 335 3.19 -23.08 -8.58
CA ASP A 335 3.96 -23.48 -9.76
C ASP A 335 5.42 -23.00 -9.79
N GLY A 336 5.81 -22.06 -8.94
CA GLY A 336 7.22 -21.65 -8.75
C GLY A 336 7.89 -22.25 -7.52
N THR A 337 7.20 -23.10 -6.75
CA THR A 337 7.66 -23.54 -5.42
C THR A 337 7.35 -25.01 -5.16
N ALA A 338 7.84 -25.88 -6.05
CA ALA A 338 7.75 -27.35 -5.89
C ALA A 338 8.27 -27.89 -4.53
N GLN A 339 8.91 -27.02 -3.73
CA GLN A 339 9.43 -27.33 -2.41
C GLN A 339 8.36 -27.37 -1.29
N PHE A 340 7.15 -26.83 -1.49
CA PHE A 340 6.11 -26.80 -0.47
C PHE A 340 5.10 -27.92 -0.65
N LYS A 341 4.84 -28.69 0.43
CA LYS A 341 3.94 -29.84 0.42
C LYS A 341 2.48 -29.45 0.25
N ASN A 342 2.08 -28.27 0.72
CA ASN A 342 0.70 -27.79 0.67
C ASN A 342 0.63 -26.24 0.81
N GLY A 343 -0.57 -25.70 0.55
CA GLY A 343 -0.80 -24.25 0.60
C GLY A 343 -0.63 -23.61 1.96
N LEU A 344 -0.79 -24.33 3.07
CA LEU A 344 -0.58 -23.82 4.42
C LEU A 344 0.91 -23.63 4.70
N GLU A 345 1.72 -24.64 4.36
CA GLU A 345 3.19 -24.57 4.49
C GLU A 345 3.74 -23.39 3.69
N TYR A 346 3.24 -23.19 2.47
CA TYR A 346 3.61 -22.06 1.64
C TYR A 346 3.23 -20.72 2.28
N SER A 347 2.01 -20.59 2.83
CA SER A 347 1.59 -19.37 3.52
C SER A 347 2.46 -19.07 4.75
N ILE A 348 2.80 -20.09 5.54
CA ILE A 348 3.69 -19.93 6.70
C ILE A 348 5.09 -19.49 6.25
N ALA A 349 5.65 -20.11 5.20
CA ALA A 349 6.94 -19.72 4.66
C ALA A 349 6.94 -18.27 4.15
N THR A 350 5.86 -17.85 3.48
CA THR A 350 5.69 -16.48 3.01
C THR A 350 5.68 -15.48 4.15
N ILE A 351 4.91 -15.76 5.20
CA ILE A 351 4.84 -14.90 6.40
C ILE A 351 6.23 -14.80 7.04
N LYS A 352 6.89 -15.94 7.27
CA LYS A 352 8.24 -15.97 7.85
C LYS A 352 9.24 -15.16 7.03
N ARG A 353 9.26 -15.36 5.70
CA ARG A 353 10.20 -14.69 4.80
C ARG A 353 10.03 -13.16 4.80
N ASN A 354 8.79 -12.67 4.87
CA ASN A 354 8.54 -11.24 5.01
C ASN A 354 8.87 -10.71 6.41
N MET A 355 8.62 -11.49 7.46
CA MET A 355 8.94 -11.09 8.84
C MET A 355 10.43 -11.08 9.10
N SER A 356 11.20 -12.04 8.57
CA SER A 356 12.65 -12.09 8.73
C SER A 356 13.36 -10.86 8.12
N ASN A 357 12.69 -10.16 7.22
CA ASN A 357 13.24 -8.96 6.58
C ASN A 357 12.97 -7.65 7.35
N LEU A 358 12.39 -7.70 8.57
CA LEU A 358 12.11 -6.50 9.38
C LEU A 358 13.35 -5.91 10.04
N LEU A 359 14.40 -6.70 10.25
CA LEU A 359 15.63 -6.25 10.87
C LEU A 359 16.81 -6.61 9.96
N PRO A 360 17.82 -5.72 9.85
CA PRO A 360 19.07 -6.08 9.19
C PRO A 360 19.70 -7.29 9.88
N ASP A 361 20.27 -8.21 9.13
CA ASP A 361 20.92 -9.43 9.65
C ASP A 361 21.93 -9.17 10.77
N LYS A 362 22.61 -8.03 10.73
CA LYS A 362 23.57 -7.63 11.77
C LYS A 362 22.94 -7.40 13.15
N LEU A 363 21.62 -7.19 13.19
CA LEU A 363 20.83 -7.00 14.42
C LEU A 363 19.97 -8.21 14.75
N ASP A 364 19.98 -9.25 13.93
CA ASP A 364 19.16 -10.45 14.11
C ASP A 364 19.76 -11.40 15.17
N ILE A 365 19.79 -10.94 16.42
CA ILE A 365 20.16 -11.74 17.59
C ILE A 365 19.05 -12.76 17.90
N ILE A 366 17.80 -12.41 17.61
CA ILE A 366 16.59 -13.24 17.80
C ILE A 366 15.75 -13.00 16.55
N GLY A 367 15.66 -13.90 15.61
CA GLY A 367 14.95 -13.70 14.36
C GLY A 367 13.72 -12.80 14.49
N SER A 368 13.53 -11.87 13.57
CA SER A 368 12.48 -10.81 13.66
C SER A 368 11.05 -11.37 13.78
N GLU A 369 10.82 -12.59 13.27
CA GLU A 369 9.58 -13.32 13.45
C GLU A 369 9.28 -13.62 14.93
N TYR A 370 10.30 -13.95 15.74
CA TYR A 370 10.14 -14.21 17.18
C TYR A 370 9.88 -12.92 17.96
N LEU A 371 10.47 -11.79 17.53
CA LEU A 371 10.21 -10.50 18.16
C LEU A 371 8.72 -10.11 18.03
N ILE A 372 8.11 -10.28 16.85
CA ILE A 372 6.69 -9.99 16.65
C ILE A 372 5.80 -10.95 17.45
N ILE A 373 6.12 -12.24 17.46
CA ILE A 373 5.41 -13.23 18.29
C ILE A 373 5.54 -12.86 19.77
N LEU A 374 6.72 -12.44 20.21
CA LEU A 374 6.94 -12.00 21.59
C LEU A 374 6.10 -10.75 21.91
N ILE A 375 6.06 -9.75 21.03
CA ILE A 375 5.22 -8.55 21.18
C ILE A 375 3.74 -8.94 21.28
N LEU A 376 3.26 -9.82 20.40
CA LEU A 376 1.89 -10.33 20.44
C LEU A 376 1.58 -11.08 21.74
N LEU A 377 2.49 -11.94 22.18
CA LEU A 377 2.36 -12.68 23.46
C LEU A 377 2.31 -11.72 24.65
N VAL A 378 3.22 -10.75 24.70
CA VAL A 378 3.23 -9.71 25.74
C VAL A 378 1.92 -8.94 25.74
N LEU A 379 1.41 -8.53 24.58
CA LEU A 379 0.10 -7.88 24.45
C LEU A 379 -1.03 -8.76 24.95
N CYS A 380 -1.09 -10.03 24.56
CA CYS A 380 -2.09 -10.97 25.04
C CYS A 380 -2.03 -11.12 26.56
N ILE A 381 -0.84 -11.27 27.14
CA ILE A 381 -0.66 -11.38 28.60
C ILE A 381 -1.11 -10.09 29.28
N PHE A 382 -0.77 -8.90 28.77
CA PHE A 382 -1.21 -7.62 29.32
C PHE A 382 -2.72 -7.46 29.23
N ILE A 383 -3.35 -7.79 28.10
CA ILE A 383 -4.80 -7.72 27.91
C ILE A 383 -5.51 -8.69 28.88
N LEU A 384 -5.08 -9.95 28.92
CA LEU A 384 -5.63 -10.96 29.83
C LEU A 384 -5.42 -10.59 31.29
N GLY A 385 -4.23 -10.13 31.68
CA GLY A 385 -3.92 -9.67 33.02
C GLY A 385 -4.75 -8.44 33.44
N SER A 386 -5.04 -7.53 32.51
CA SER A 386 -5.91 -6.37 32.73
C SER A 386 -7.36 -6.78 32.91
N PHE A 387 -7.83 -7.76 32.15
CA PHE A 387 -9.16 -8.37 32.30
C PHE A 387 -9.33 -9.05 33.67
N CYS A 388 -8.36 -9.87 34.09
CA CYS A 388 -8.38 -10.56 35.37
C CYS A 388 -8.36 -9.60 36.57
N ARG A 389 -7.72 -8.43 36.42
CA ARG A 389 -7.61 -7.45 37.52
C ARG A 389 -8.72 -6.40 37.52
N ARG A 390 -9.65 -6.41 36.60
CA ARG A 390 -10.65 -5.33 36.37
C ARG A 390 -10.04 -3.92 36.37
N SER A 391 -8.80 -3.79 35.88
CA SER A 391 -7.99 -2.60 36.07
C SER A 391 -8.05 -1.63 34.86
N MET A 392 -8.53 -2.07 33.71
CA MET A 392 -8.70 -1.19 32.53
C MET A 392 -10.16 -0.86 32.27
N LYS A 393 -10.42 0.37 31.81
CA LYS A 393 -11.72 0.74 31.26
C LYS A 393 -12.05 -0.12 30.04
N ILE A 394 -13.29 -0.59 29.95
CA ILE A 394 -13.76 -1.47 28.88
C ILE A 394 -13.53 -0.86 27.47
N GLU A 395 -13.69 0.48 27.36
CA GLU A 395 -13.47 1.23 26.13
C GLU A 395 -12.02 1.12 25.60
N LEU A 396 -11.02 1.07 26.51
CA LEU A 396 -9.62 0.89 26.14
C LEU A 396 -9.32 -0.55 25.69
N ILE A 397 -10.01 -1.52 26.28
CA ILE A 397 -9.92 -2.93 25.90
C ILE A 397 -10.51 -3.11 24.49
N ASP A 398 -11.66 -2.52 24.22
CA ASP A 398 -12.33 -2.58 22.92
C ASP A 398 -11.48 -1.95 21.81
N LEU A 399 -10.89 -0.77 22.07
CA LEU A 399 -9.97 -0.11 21.16
C LEU A 399 -8.71 -0.96 20.88
N THR A 400 -8.10 -1.51 21.94
CA THR A 400 -6.92 -2.38 21.82
C THR A 400 -7.25 -3.65 21.03
N GLY A 401 -8.41 -4.25 21.30
CA GLY A 401 -8.91 -5.40 20.53
C GLY A 401 -9.09 -5.09 19.05
N ALA A 402 -9.63 -3.92 18.72
CA ALA A 402 -9.78 -3.47 17.34
C ALA A 402 -8.41 -3.27 16.64
N LEU A 403 -7.43 -2.68 17.33
CA LEU A 403 -6.06 -2.54 16.82
C LEU A 403 -5.40 -3.90 16.59
N CYS A 404 -5.60 -4.87 17.50
CA CYS A 404 -5.12 -6.25 17.33
C CYS A 404 -5.74 -6.92 16.08
N VAL A 405 -7.05 -6.75 15.85
CA VAL A 405 -7.71 -7.26 14.64
C VAL A 405 -7.13 -6.60 13.40
N LEU A 406 -6.99 -5.28 13.40
CA LEU A 406 -6.42 -4.54 12.28
C LEU A 406 -4.96 -4.93 12.00
N SER A 407 -4.19 -5.30 13.04
CA SER A 407 -2.79 -5.73 12.88
C SER A 407 -2.63 -6.98 12.02
N LEU A 408 -3.68 -7.79 11.87
CA LEU A 408 -3.65 -9.01 11.04
C LEU A 408 -3.81 -8.76 9.54
N ALA A 409 -4.13 -7.54 9.12
CA ALA A 409 -4.38 -7.23 7.71
C ALA A 409 -3.22 -7.63 6.75
N PRO A 410 -1.93 -7.38 7.05
CA PRO A 410 -0.85 -7.82 6.19
C PRO A 410 -0.68 -9.35 6.17
N ILE A 411 -1.02 -10.05 7.25
CA ILE A 411 -1.00 -11.51 7.28
C ILE A 411 -2.05 -12.08 6.32
N VAL A 412 -3.26 -11.52 6.33
CA VAL A 412 -4.31 -11.90 5.37
C VAL A 412 -3.85 -11.62 3.94
N TRP A 413 -3.21 -10.49 3.69
CA TRP A 413 -2.64 -10.15 2.39
C TRP A 413 -1.61 -11.18 1.92
N TYR A 414 -0.67 -11.58 2.81
CA TYR A 414 0.36 -12.59 2.49
C TYR A 414 -0.24 -13.97 2.22
N ILE A 415 -1.32 -14.35 2.88
CA ILE A 415 -2.01 -15.63 2.63
C ILE A 415 -2.70 -15.60 1.26
N VAL A 416 -3.38 -14.51 0.93
CA VAL A 416 -4.12 -14.37 -0.34
C VAL A 416 -3.17 -14.27 -1.53
N PHE A 417 -2.12 -13.46 -1.43
CA PHE A 417 -1.15 -13.21 -2.52
C PHE A 417 0.21 -13.87 -2.25
N LYS A 418 0.20 -15.09 -1.68
CA LYS A 418 1.41 -15.80 -1.25
C LYS A 418 2.47 -15.95 -2.34
N GLY A 419 2.07 -16.24 -3.59
CA GLY A 419 3.00 -16.37 -4.71
C GLY A 419 3.81 -15.10 -4.94
N HIS A 420 3.12 -13.97 -5.06
CA HIS A 420 3.75 -12.66 -5.24
C HIS A 420 4.60 -12.26 -4.03
N THR A 421 4.04 -12.33 -2.83
CA THR A 421 4.69 -11.84 -1.61
C THR A 421 5.82 -12.73 -1.10
N TYR A 422 5.86 -13.99 -1.51
CA TYR A 422 6.99 -14.88 -1.25
C TYR A 422 8.19 -14.55 -2.14
N ILE A 423 7.95 -14.31 -3.43
CA ILE A 423 9.01 -13.99 -4.39
C ILE A 423 9.57 -12.59 -4.12
N HIS A 424 8.70 -11.63 -3.87
CA HIS A 424 9.05 -10.21 -3.73
C HIS A 424 9.15 -9.74 -2.27
N PHE A 425 9.61 -10.61 -1.37
CA PHE A 425 9.70 -10.34 0.07
C PHE A 425 10.55 -9.11 0.42
N TRP A 426 11.55 -8.76 -0.39
CA TRP A 426 12.46 -7.63 -0.16
C TRP A 426 11.79 -6.25 -0.17
N PHE A 427 10.60 -6.13 -0.74
CA PHE A 427 9.81 -4.91 -0.62
C PHE A 427 8.44 -5.14 0.05
N THR A 428 7.82 -6.30 -0.13
CA THR A 428 6.47 -6.56 0.42
C THR A 428 6.46 -6.64 1.95
N TYR A 429 7.62 -6.89 2.62
CA TYR A 429 7.73 -6.87 4.08
C TYR A 429 7.33 -5.50 4.68
N ARG A 430 7.43 -4.40 3.92
CA ARG A 430 6.98 -3.08 4.35
C ARG A 430 5.47 -3.00 4.61
N SER A 431 4.71 -3.96 4.11
CA SER A 431 3.28 -4.13 4.49
C SER A 431 3.09 -4.31 6.00
N LEU A 432 4.14 -4.77 6.73
CA LEU A 432 4.11 -4.96 8.18
C LEU A 432 4.11 -3.65 8.99
N ILE A 433 4.35 -2.50 8.36
CA ILE A 433 4.33 -1.18 9.03
C ILE A 433 3.04 -0.99 9.83
N GLY A 434 1.90 -1.25 9.21
CA GLY A 434 0.62 -1.09 9.89
C GLY A 434 0.41 -2.08 11.03
N MET A 435 0.94 -3.32 10.93
CA MET A 435 0.95 -4.28 12.04
C MET A 435 1.77 -3.73 13.21
N ILE A 436 3.02 -3.32 12.97
CA ILE A 436 3.92 -2.78 13.98
C ILE A 436 3.29 -1.56 14.66
N MET A 437 2.72 -0.65 13.87
CA MET A 437 2.06 0.53 14.36
C MET A 437 0.88 0.18 15.28
N CYS A 438 0.00 -0.74 14.88
CA CYS A 438 -1.12 -1.18 15.70
C CYS A 438 -0.67 -1.84 17.02
N LEU A 439 0.38 -2.67 16.98
CA LEU A 439 0.92 -3.34 18.16
C LEU A 439 1.55 -2.36 19.13
N LEU A 440 2.38 -1.43 18.66
CA LEU A 440 3.01 -0.41 19.50
C LEU A 440 1.98 0.53 20.13
N LEU A 441 0.94 0.91 19.37
CA LEU A 441 -0.17 1.72 19.88
C LEU A 441 -0.98 0.96 20.93
N SER A 442 -1.23 -0.34 20.74
CA SER A 442 -1.89 -1.19 21.72
C SER A 442 -1.09 -1.25 23.02
N LEU A 443 0.24 -1.41 22.94
CA LEU A 443 1.13 -1.38 24.10
C LEU A 443 1.09 -0.04 24.83
N LEU A 444 1.12 1.09 24.09
CA LEU A 444 1.02 2.42 24.68
C LEU A 444 -0.31 2.59 25.45
N ILE A 445 -1.44 2.23 24.86
CA ILE A 445 -2.77 2.35 25.45
C ILE A 445 -2.88 1.53 26.74
N VAL A 446 -2.41 0.27 26.72
CA VAL A 446 -2.41 -0.60 27.89
C VAL A 446 -1.51 -0.04 29.00
N ALA A 447 -0.30 0.40 28.66
CA ALA A 447 0.64 0.98 29.62
C ALA A 447 0.05 2.23 30.30
N GLU A 448 -0.50 3.18 29.53
CA GLU A 448 -1.11 4.39 30.07
C GLU A 448 -2.35 4.10 30.92
N GLY A 449 -3.17 3.15 30.53
CA GLY A 449 -4.32 2.70 31.32
C GLY A 449 -3.92 2.20 32.72
N LEU A 450 -2.87 1.36 32.76
CA LEU A 450 -2.36 0.82 34.02
C LEU A 450 -1.70 1.87 34.92
N PHE A 451 -0.96 2.84 34.33
CA PHE A 451 -0.31 3.90 35.12
C PHE A 451 -1.30 4.89 35.73
N LYS A 452 -2.35 5.29 35.03
CA LYS A 452 -3.39 6.21 35.55
C LYS A 452 -4.09 5.63 36.76
N GLU A 453 -4.37 4.34 36.80
CA GLU A 453 -4.99 3.68 37.94
C GLU A 453 -4.09 3.60 39.18
N ARG A 454 -2.79 3.35 39.01
CA ARG A 454 -1.85 3.32 40.14
C ARG A 454 -1.81 4.68 40.86
N THR A 455 -1.79 5.77 40.06
CA THR A 455 -1.78 7.13 40.62
C THR A 455 -3.07 7.42 41.41
N GLN A 456 -4.24 7.00 40.89
CA GLN A 456 -5.52 7.19 41.61
C GLN A 456 -5.65 6.37 42.89
N ARG A 457 -5.08 5.15 42.94
CA ARG A 457 -5.09 4.32 44.18
C ARG A 457 -4.09 4.83 45.22
N GLY A 458 -2.95 5.39 44.80
CA GLY A 458 -1.95 5.97 45.70
C GLY A 458 -2.39 7.28 46.36
N PHE A 459 -3.39 7.98 45.83
CA PHE A 459 -3.99 9.17 46.44
C PHE A 459 -5.16 8.84 47.43
N ASN A 460 -5.68 7.62 47.36
CA ASN A 460 -6.80 7.15 48.21
C ASN A 460 -6.36 6.19 49.33
N SER A 461 -5.07 5.94 49.47
CA SER A 461 -4.42 5.21 50.55
C SER A 461 -3.63 6.15 51.44
#